data_78a021235f1632b7a50816255ff9243a
#
_entry.id   78a021235f1632b7a50816255ff9243a
#
_cell.length_a   1.000
_cell.length_b   1.000
_cell.length_c   1.000
_cell.angle_alpha   90.00
_cell.angle_beta   90.00
_cell.angle_gamma   90.00
#
_symmetry.space_group_name_H-M   'P 1'
#
loop_
_entity.id
_entity.type
_entity.pdbx_description
1 polymer ?
#
loop_
_entity_poly.entity_id
_entity_poly.type
_entity_poly.pdbx_seq_one_letter_code
_entity_poly.pdbx_strand_id
1 'polypeptide(L)'
;YQAIAAVFIAQAIGLDLTRRDLQAEAKKAGRPWEMGKAFDRSAPCGPLTPAARALTSGAITLKVNGETRQSGDIADLIWPVEDVLKHLSGYVELKAGDLIFTGTPASAGSSPATTCWRRSRGCSRLR
;
A
#
# COMPACT_ATOMS: atom_id res chain seq x y z
N TYR A 1 -6.07 21.71 -11.22
CA TYR A 1 -4.93 20.94 -10.67
C TYR A 1 -4.43 21.66 -9.42
N GLN A 2 -4.91 21.29 -8.25
CA GLN A 2 -4.28 21.74 -7.01
C GLN A 2 -2.93 21.02 -6.90
N ALA A 3 -1.87 21.83 -6.81
CA ALA A 3 -0.55 21.32 -6.50
C ALA A 3 -0.64 20.54 -5.18
N ILE A 4 -0.43 19.23 -5.24
CA ILE A 4 -0.27 18.41 -4.05
C ILE A 4 1.15 18.69 -3.54
N ALA A 5 1.34 19.89 -3.02
CA ALA A 5 2.53 20.22 -2.27
C ALA A 5 2.49 19.42 -0.98
N ALA A 6 3.29 18.38 -0.92
CA ALA A 6 3.74 17.69 0.28
C ALA A 6 2.69 17.51 1.39
N VAL A 7 1.95 16.42 1.33
CA VAL A 7 1.10 16.05 2.47
C VAL A 7 1.32 14.59 2.83
N PHE A 8 2.58 14.19 2.96
CA PHE A 8 2.92 12.96 3.65
C PHE A 8 3.06 13.26 5.11
N ILE A 9 2.37 12.50 5.93
CA ILE A 9 2.45 12.70 7.37
C ILE A 9 2.85 11.42 8.07
N ALA A 10 2.62 10.27 7.46
CA ALA A 10 3.07 9.01 8.02
C ALA A 10 3.19 7.92 6.97
N GLN A 11 4.05 6.97 7.25
CA GLN A 11 4.27 5.76 6.46
C GLN A 11 4.26 4.54 7.37
N ALA A 12 3.88 3.41 6.84
CA ALA A 12 3.88 2.14 7.54
C ALA A 12 4.12 1.00 6.56
N ILE A 13 4.44 -0.17 7.11
CA ILE A 13 4.36 -1.40 6.36
C ILE A 13 2.94 -1.95 6.45
N GLY A 14 2.38 -2.40 5.34
CA GLY A 14 1.08 -3.05 5.28
C GLY A 14 1.17 -4.40 4.59
N LEU A 15 0.11 -5.19 4.70
CA LEU A 15 -0.06 -6.42 3.94
C LEU A 15 -1.30 -6.28 3.06
N ASP A 16 -1.16 -6.59 1.79
CA ASP A 16 -2.28 -6.74 0.86
C ASP A 16 -2.63 -8.22 0.77
N LEU A 17 -3.47 -8.69 1.68
CA LEU A 17 -3.89 -10.08 1.72
C LEU A 17 -4.81 -10.40 0.56
N THR A 18 -4.69 -11.62 0.03
CA THR A 18 -5.43 -12.02 -1.14
C THR A 18 -6.03 -13.42 -0.94
N ARG A 19 -7.33 -13.55 -1.17
CA ARG A 19 -7.99 -14.84 -1.30
C ARG A 19 -7.72 -15.38 -2.70
N ARG A 20 -6.67 -16.21 -2.80
CA ARG A 20 -6.11 -16.66 -4.08
C ARG A 20 -7.07 -17.51 -4.90
N ASP A 21 -7.93 -18.29 -4.23
CA ASP A 21 -9.01 -19.07 -4.82
C ASP A 21 -9.97 -18.15 -5.59
N LEU A 22 -10.51 -17.13 -4.93
CA LEU A 22 -11.44 -16.18 -5.55
C LEU A 22 -10.77 -15.34 -6.63
N GLN A 23 -9.51 -14.93 -6.43
CA GLN A 23 -8.76 -14.20 -7.45
C GLN A 23 -8.56 -15.05 -8.69
N ALA A 24 -8.20 -16.34 -8.55
CA ALA A 24 -7.99 -17.25 -9.68
C ALA A 24 -9.28 -17.48 -10.46
N GLU A 25 -10.41 -17.65 -9.77
CA GLU A 25 -11.72 -17.78 -10.36
C GLU A 25 -12.11 -16.52 -11.15
N ALA A 26 -11.96 -15.34 -10.53
CA ALA A 26 -12.25 -14.06 -11.17
C ALA A 26 -11.38 -13.84 -12.41
N LYS A 27 -10.07 -14.14 -12.32
CA LYS A 27 -9.13 -14.04 -13.44
C LYS A 27 -9.56 -14.95 -14.61
N LYS A 28 -9.93 -16.20 -14.32
CA LYS A 28 -10.40 -17.15 -15.33
C LYS A 28 -11.67 -16.66 -16.03
N ALA A 29 -12.55 -16.01 -15.28
CA ALA A 29 -13.83 -15.49 -15.78
C ALA A 29 -13.74 -14.06 -16.36
N GLY A 30 -12.56 -13.44 -16.41
CA GLY A 30 -12.39 -12.05 -16.84
C GLY A 30 -13.13 -11.03 -15.96
N ARG A 31 -13.33 -11.35 -14.66
CA ARG A 31 -14.04 -10.52 -13.70
C ARG A 31 -13.08 -9.71 -12.84
N PRO A 32 -13.55 -8.60 -12.27
CA PRO A 32 -12.80 -7.84 -11.26
C PRO A 32 -12.42 -8.69 -10.05
N TRP A 33 -11.35 -8.28 -9.33
CA TRP A 33 -10.76 -9.08 -8.25
C TRP A 33 -11.20 -8.67 -6.85
N GLU A 34 -12.18 -7.76 -6.74
CA GLU A 34 -12.59 -7.14 -5.49
C GLU A 34 -12.94 -8.18 -4.41
N MET A 35 -13.64 -9.25 -4.76
CA MET A 35 -14.02 -10.30 -3.80
C MET A 35 -12.83 -11.07 -3.26
N GLY A 36 -11.73 -11.08 -4.01
CA GLY A 36 -10.46 -11.66 -3.57
C GLY A 36 -9.56 -10.68 -2.80
N LYS A 37 -9.88 -9.40 -2.82
CA LYS A 37 -9.08 -8.31 -2.24
C LYS A 37 -9.80 -7.55 -1.13
N ALA A 38 -11.06 -7.19 -1.33
CA ALA A 38 -11.85 -6.39 -0.42
C ALA A 38 -12.66 -7.28 0.54
N PHE A 39 -12.01 -7.86 1.53
CA PHE A 39 -12.62 -8.66 2.59
C PHE A 39 -12.15 -8.18 3.97
N ASP A 40 -12.86 -8.57 5.01
CA ASP A 40 -12.54 -8.17 6.36
C ASP A 40 -11.09 -8.50 6.73
N ARG A 41 -10.38 -7.50 7.25
CA ARG A 41 -8.97 -7.60 7.65
C ARG A 41 -8.00 -7.91 6.50
N SER A 42 -8.36 -7.61 5.25
CA SER A 42 -7.53 -7.88 4.08
C SER A 42 -6.30 -6.97 3.99
N ALA A 43 -6.30 -5.83 4.66
CA ALA A 43 -5.26 -4.81 4.58
C ALA A 43 -4.72 -4.41 5.97
N PRO A 44 -4.16 -5.35 6.76
CA PRO A 44 -3.56 -4.98 8.04
C PRO A 44 -2.37 -4.04 7.81
N CYS A 45 -2.31 -2.98 8.61
CA CYS A 45 -1.28 -1.96 8.56
C CYS A 45 -0.58 -1.87 9.91
N GLY A 46 0.74 -1.81 9.90
CA GLY A 46 1.56 -1.61 11.09
C GLY A 46 1.46 -0.19 11.65
N PRO A 47 2.20 0.10 12.72
CA PRO A 47 2.25 1.44 13.29
C PRO A 47 2.70 2.47 12.26
N LEU A 48 1.99 3.60 12.24
CA LEU A 48 2.31 4.72 11.38
C LEU A 48 3.49 5.50 11.95
N THR A 49 4.53 5.66 11.16
CA THR A 49 5.69 6.49 11.50
C THR A 49 5.58 7.82 10.78
N PRO A 50 5.57 8.95 11.52
CA PRO A 50 5.58 10.27 10.90
C PRO A 50 6.79 10.43 9.98
N ALA A 51 6.58 11.03 8.81
CA ALA A 51 7.62 11.26 7.84
C ALA A 51 7.36 12.59 7.10
N ALA A 52 8.40 13.39 6.96
CA ALA A 52 8.32 14.64 6.21
C ALA A 52 8.29 14.42 4.69
N ARG A 53 8.83 13.28 4.24
CA ARG A 53 8.89 12.86 2.83
C ARG A 53 8.66 11.36 2.72
N ALA A 54 8.24 10.91 1.54
CA ALA A 54 8.20 9.51 1.19
C ALA A 54 9.60 8.89 1.24
N LEU A 55 9.72 7.66 1.73
CA LEU A 55 10.92 6.86 1.55
C LEU A 55 11.09 6.55 0.06
N THR A 56 12.29 6.76 -0.45
CA THR A 56 12.63 6.49 -1.85
C THR A 56 13.50 5.24 -2.02
N SER A 57 13.99 4.69 -0.92
CA SER A 57 14.78 3.46 -0.88
C SER A 57 14.67 2.78 0.47
N GLY A 58 14.99 1.51 0.51
CA GLY A 58 15.02 0.70 1.72
C GLY A 58 14.48 -0.71 1.49
N ALA A 59 15.10 -1.68 2.11
CA ALA A 59 14.69 -3.07 1.98
C ALA A 59 13.28 -3.28 2.55
N ILE A 60 12.44 -3.95 1.77
CA ILE A 60 11.13 -4.42 2.19
C ILE A 60 11.09 -5.95 2.09
N THR A 61 10.84 -6.62 3.20
CA THR A 61 10.86 -8.09 3.26
C THR A 61 9.62 -8.62 3.96
N LEU A 62 9.14 -9.77 3.51
CA LEU A 62 8.10 -10.54 4.17
C LEU A 62 8.65 -11.93 4.51
N LYS A 63 8.51 -12.31 5.78
CA LYS A 63 8.79 -13.66 6.26
C LYS A 63 7.51 -14.32 6.74
N VAL A 64 7.37 -15.61 6.44
CA VAL A 64 6.28 -16.45 6.93
C VAL A 64 6.92 -17.70 7.57
N ASN A 65 6.64 -17.92 8.85
CA ASN A 65 7.23 -19.01 9.63
C ASN A 65 8.78 -19.04 9.58
N GLY A 66 9.40 -17.83 9.59
CA GLY A 66 10.85 -17.67 9.53
C GLY A 66 11.46 -17.68 8.12
N GLU A 67 10.74 -18.15 7.11
CA GLU A 67 11.18 -18.17 5.73
C GLU A 67 10.89 -16.85 5.01
N THR A 68 11.87 -16.32 4.28
CA THR A 68 11.67 -15.14 3.44
C THR A 68 10.80 -15.51 2.23
N ARG A 69 9.63 -14.88 2.13
CA ARG A 69 8.68 -15.07 1.03
C ARG A 69 8.71 -13.93 0.02
N GLN A 70 9.10 -12.73 0.46
CA GLN A 70 9.29 -11.57 -0.41
C GLN A 70 10.50 -10.79 0.02
N SER A 71 11.19 -10.24 -0.95
CA SER A 71 12.31 -9.32 -0.75
C SER A 71 12.37 -8.37 -1.94
N GLY A 72 12.50 -7.09 -1.68
CA GLY A 72 12.64 -6.03 -2.66
C GLY A 72 13.13 -4.76 -2.02
N ASP A 73 13.25 -3.71 -2.78
CA ASP A 73 13.58 -2.38 -2.30
C ASP A 73 12.48 -1.40 -2.67
N ILE A 74 12.27 -0.37 -1.85
CA ILE A 74 11.32 0.70 -2.15
C ILE A 74 11.74 1.44 -3.43
N ALA A 75 13.03 1.47 -3.75
CA ALA A 75 13.55 2.04 -4.99
C ALA A 75 13.07 1.31 -6.26
N ASP A 76 12.57 0.08 -6.13
CA ASP A 76 12.00 -0.68 -7.26
C ASP A 76 10.59 -0.21 -7.66
N LEU A 77 10.01 0.78 -6.96
CA LEU A 77 8.74 1.38 -7.34
C LEU A 77 8.86 2.03 -8.72
N ILE A 78 8.02 1.59 -9.66
CA ILE A 78 7.98 2.13 -11.03
C ILE A 78 7.59 3.62 -11.00
N TRP A 79 6.68 3.98 -10.13
CA TRP A 79 6.21 5.36 -9.95
C TRP A 79 6.59 5.86 -8.56
N PRO A 80 7.18 7.05 -8.45
CA PRO A 80 7.35 7.73 -7.17
C PRO A 80 5.99 7.89 -6.47
N VAL A 81 6.00 7.85 -5.15
CA VAL A 81 4.77 7.93 -4.34
C VAL A 81 3.98 9.20 -4.63
N GLU A 82 4.67 10.32 -4.86
CA GLU A 82 4.07 11.60 -5.22
C GLU A 82 3.26 11.50 -6.52
N ASP A 83 3.78 10.80 -7.52
CA ASP A 83 3.10 10.63 -8.81
C ASP A 83 1.89 9.69 -8.68
N VAL A 84 2.00 8.64 -7.86
CA VAL A 84 0.85 7.77 -7.53
C VAL A 84 -0.27 8.60 -6.91
N LEU A 85 0.04 9.46 -5.93
CA LEU A 85 -0.97 10.30 -5.28
C LEU A 85 -1.57 11.33 -6.22
N LYS A 86 -0.72 11.98 -7.03
CA LYS A 86 -1.17 12.95 -8.03
C LYS A 86 -2.13 12.31 -9.03
N HIS A 87 -1.79 11.12 -9.50
CA HIS A 87 -2.64 10.37 -10.42
C HIS A 87 -3.97 9.97 -9.76
N LEU A 88 -3.90 9.37 -8.57
CA LEU A 88 -5.07 8.94 -7.81
C LEU A 88 -6.02 10.09 -7.48
N SER A 89 -5.49 11.26 -7.14
CA SER A 89 -6.30 12.46 -6.83
C SER A 89 -7.09 13.01 -8.02
N GLY A 90 -6.76 12.58 -9.23
CA GLY A 90 -7.53 12.87 -10.44
C GLY A 90 -8.82 12.05 -10.56
N TYR A 91 -8.92 10.95 -9.83
CA TYR A 91 -10.09 10.05 -9.87
C TYR A 91 -10.92 10.10 -8.59
N VAL A 92 -10.27 10.31 -7.45
CA VAL A 92 -10.94 10.31 -6.15
C VAL A 92 -10.46 11.47 -5.28
N GLU A 93 -11.35 11.99 -4.45
CA GLU A 93 -10.99 12.99 -3.44
C GLU A 93 -10.22 12.32 -2.30
N LEU A 94 -8.93 12.64 -2.16
CA LEU A 94 -8.10 12.14 -1.06
C LEU A 94 -8.32 12.97 0.20
N LYS A 95 -8.63 12.31 1.31
CA LYS A 95 -8.93 12.92 2.62
C LYS A 95 -7.92 12.55 3.68
N ALA A 96 -7.91 13.35 4.74
CA ALA A 96 -7.11 13.03 5.92
C ALA A 96 -7.59 11.72 6.55
N GLY A 97 -6.67 10.78 6.74
CA GLY A 97 -6.98 9.45 7.25
C GLY A 97 -6.97 8.35 6.21
N ASP A 98 -6.98 8.68 4.91
CA ASP A 98 -6.87 7.68 3.86
C ASP A 98 -5.54 6.95 3.92
N LEU A 99 -5.60 5.63 3.74
CA LEU A 99 -4.45 4.75 3.63
C LEU A 99 -4.28 4.34 2.16
N ILE A 100 -3.11 4.59 1.60
CA ILE A 100 -2.81 4.27 0.22
C ILE A 100 -1.72 3.22 0.17
N PHE A 101 -2.05 2.07 -0.38
CA PHE A 101 -1.12 0.98 -0.61
C PHE A 101 -0.46 1.17 -1.97
N THR A 102 0.85 1.42 -2.00
CA THR A 102 1.58 1.82 -3.20
C THR A 102 2.10 0.67 -4.03
N GLY A 103 1.89 -0.55 -3.58
CA GLY A 103 2.29 -1.75 -4.34
C GLY A 103 3.14 -2.71 -3.52
N THR A 104 3.54 -3.76 -4.18
CA THR A 104 4.17 -4.94 -3.61
C THR A 104 5.40 -5.28 -4.42
N PRO A 105 6.55 -5.57 -3.78
CA PRO A 105 7.70 -6.14 -4.48
C PRO A 105 7.35 -7.44 -5.18
N ALA A 106 8.03 -7.76 -6.27
CA ALA A 106 7.86 -9.02 -6.97
C ALA A 106 8.02 -10.19 -6.00
N SER A 107 7.07 -11.12 -6.00
CA SER A 107 7.05 -12.24 -5.07
C SER A 107 7.18 -13.58 -5.77
N ALA A 108 7.94 -14.48 -5.17
CA ALA A 108 7.91 -15.89 -5.51
C ALA A 108 6.69 -16.57 -4.84
N GLY A 109 5.48 -16.29 -5.35
CA GLY A 109 4.29 -17.11 -5.09
C GLY A 109 3.51 -16.94 -3.79
N SER A 110 3.67 -15.87 -3.01
CA SER A 110 2.92 -15.66 -1.76
C SER A 110 2.37 -14.25 -1.59
N SER A 111 1.48 -14.07 -0.60
CA SER A 111 0.79 -12.79 -0.32
C SER A 111 1.73 -11.60 -0.19
N PRO A 112 1.35 -10.45 -0.71
CA PRO A 112 2.23 -9.30 -0.83
C PRO A 112 2.39 -8.48 0.46
N ALA A 113 3.63 -8.11 0.79
CA ALA A 113 3.89 -6.98 1.69
C ALA A 113 3.88 -5.68 0.88
N THR A 114 3.26 -4.65 1.40
CA THR A 114 3.04 -3.38 0.71
C THR A 114 3.34 -2.23 1.65
N THR A 115 3.95 -1.17 1.14
CA THR A 115 4.08 0.07 1.91
C THR A 115 2.75 0.82 1.87
N CYS A 116 2.30 1.25 3.04
CA CYS A 116 1.06 1.99 3.22
C CYS A 116 1.37 3.44 3.60
N TRP A 117 0.69 4.39 2.99
CA TRP A 117 0.86 5.83 3.20
C TRP A 117 -0.42 6.46 3.73
N ARG A 118 -0.30 7.38 4.68
CA ARG A 118 -1.42 8.12 5.23
C ARG A 118 -1.25 9.62 5.06
N ARG A 119 -2.29 10.27 4.56
CA ARG A 119 -2.41 11.73 4.58
C ARG A 119 -3.09 12.18 5.88
N SER A 120 -2.56 13.17 6.59
CA SER A 120 -3.27 13.82 7.69
C SER A 120 -3.29 15.34 7.52
N ARG A 121 -4.40 15.97 7.91
CA ARG A 121 -4.42 17.39 8.26
C ARG A 121 -4.49 17.46 9.77
N GLY A 122 -3.53 18.13 10.40
CA GLY A 122 -3.59 18.49 11.82
C GLY A 122 -3.51 17.31 12.79
N CYS A 123 -2.55 17.37 13.67
CA CYS A 123 -2.38 16.43 14.77
C CYS A 123 -3.56 16.61 15.74
N SER A 124 -4.57 15.75 15.69
CA SER A 124 -5.42 15.48 16.82
C SER A 124 -5.22 14.02 17.22
N ARG A 125 -4.82 13.85 18.47
CA ARG A 125 -4.48 12.58 19.10
C ARG A 125 -5.53 11.52 18.79
N LEU A 126 -5.09 10.38 18.25
CA LEU A 126 -5.84 9.15 18.34
C LEU A 126 -5.63 8.57 19.75
N ARG A 127 -6.69 8.43 20.49
CA ARG A 127 -6.75 7.59 21.70
C ARG A 127 -6.90 6.13 21.28
#